data_6ff174c4df9a478f874be7a4755f3b27
#
_entry.id   6ff174c4df9a478f874be7a4755f3b27
#
_cell.length_a   1.000
_cell.length_b   1.000
_cell.length_c   1.000
_cell.angle_alpha   90.00
_cell.angle_beta   90.00
_cell.angle_gamma   90.00
#
_symmetry.space_group_name_H-M   'P 1'
#
loop_
_entity.id
_entity.type
_entity.pdbx_description
1 polymer ?
#
loop_
_entity_poly.entity_id
_entity_poly.type
_entity_poly.pdbx_seq_one_letter_code
_entity_poly.pdbx_strand_id
1 'polypeptide(L)'
;MSLSIIIPALNEAANLPELLAELAPLQARGAQIIVADGGSTDGSRALLPADVLWLDAPRGRARQMNAGAAQATGTVLWFVHADTRLPAAADQLIEAALADEQHCWGRFDLRIDGRPWLLKVVARLINWRSRLTSIATGDQGIFVLRSRFE
;
A
#
# COMPACT_ATOMS: atom_id res chain seq x y z
N MET A 1 -13.60 3.96 -10.69
CA MET A 1 -13.30 3.61 -9.28
C MET A 1 -12.33 4.64 -8.72
N SER A 2 -12.48 5.14 -7.49
CA SER A 2 -11.53 6.09 -6.88
C SER A 2 -10.67 5.37 -5.86
N LEU A 3 -9.35 5.63 -5.87
CA LEU A 3 -8.34 4.91 -5.07
C LEU A 3 -7.78 5.82 -3.98
N SER A 4 -7.73 5.34 -2.73
CA SER A 4 -6.94 5.93 -1.66
C SER A 4 -5.80 4.98 -1.29
N ILE A 5 -4.57 5.47 -1.40
CA ILE A 5 -3.34 4.75 -1.14
C ILE A 5 -2.85 5.15 0.25
N ILE A 6 -2.77 4.19 1.17
CA ILE A 6 -2.39 4.41 2.56
C ILE A 6 -1.01 3.81 2.80
N ILE A 7 -0.07 4.65 3.22
CA ILE A 7 1.33 4.30 3.45
C ILE A 7 1.63 4.48 4.94
N PRO A 8 1.69 3.39 5.72
CA PRO A 8 2.19 3.48 7.09
C PRO A 8 3.70 3.76 7.06
N ALA A 9 4.14 4.83 7.73
CA ALA A 9 5.53 5.26 7.74
C ALA A 9 6.07 5.41 9.18
N LEU A 10 7.33 5.03 9.38
CA LEU A 10 8.09 5.32 10.59
C LEU A 10 9.58 5.32 10.23
N ASN A 11 10.17 6.51 10.13
CA ASN A 11 11.56 6.72 9.69
C ASN A 11 11.85 6.13 8.30
N GLU A 12 11.07 6.55 7.32
CA GLU A 12 11.11 6.05 5.94
C GLU A 12 11.68 7.09 4.94
N ALA A 13 12.50 8.05 5.41
CA ALA A 13 13.09 9.09 4.58
C ALA A 13 13.88 8.55 3.39
N ALA A 14 14.46 7.35 3.51
CA ALA A 14 15.21 6.71 2.44
C ALA A 14 14.31 6.10 1.33
N ASN A 15 13.12 5.63 1.68
CA ASN A 15 12.23 4.87 0.79
C ASN A 15 11.10 5.73 0.19
N LEU A 16 10.55 6.66 0.97
CA LEU A 16 9.39 7.47 0.57
C LEU A 16 9.57 8.21 -0.76
N PRO A 17 10.72 8.86 -1.07
CA PRO A 17 10.87 9.60 -2.32
C PRO A 17 10.69 8.72 -3.56
N GLU A 18 11.21 7.51 -3.54
CA GLU A 18 11.13 6.59 -4.66
C GLU A 18 9.70 6.04 -4.81
N LEU A 19 9.06 5.63 -3.72
CA LEU A 19 7.67 5.19 -3.74
C LEU A 19 6.74 6.30 -4.24
N LEU A 20 6.91 7.55 -3.76
CA LEU A 20 6.08 8.68 -4.19
C LEU A 20 6.27 8.99 -5.68
N ALA A 21 7.48 8.84 -6.21
CA ALA A 21 7.72 8.97 -7.64
C ALA A 21 6.99 7.88 -8.46
N GLU A 22 6.95 6.63 -7.96
CA GLU A 22 6.17 5.55 -8.57
C GLU A 22 4.65 5.79 -8.49
N LEU A 23 4.18 6.46 -7.44
CA LEU A 23 2.77 6.77 -7.23
C LEU A 23 2.29 8.02 -7.98
N ALA A 24 3.18 8.91 -8.40
CA ALA A 24 2.83 10.16 -9.07
C ALA A 24 1.91 9.98 -10.30
N PRO A 25 2.09 8.97 -11.18
CA PRO A 25 1.15 8.74 -12.28
C PRO A 25 -0.25 8.34 -11.81
N LEU A 26 -0.39 7.64 -10.69
CA LEU A 26 -1.68 7.28 -10.11
C LEU A 26 -2.37 8.51 -9.52
N GLN A 27 -1.61 9.34 -8.82
CA GLN A 27 -2.07 10.61 -8.26
C GLN A 27 -2.57 11.56 -9.36
N ALA A 28 -1.84 11.66 -10.48
CA ALA A 28 -2.26 12.43 -11.64
C ALA A 28 -3.59 11.95 -12.25
N ARG A 29 -3.95 10.67 -12.05
CA ARG A 29 -5.25 10.09 -12.41
C ARG A 29 -6.33 10.19 -11.32
N GLY A 30 -6.04 10.92 -10.23
CA GLY A 30 -6.99 11.21 -9.16
C GLY A 30 -6.91 10.29 -7.95
N ALA A 31 -5.87 9.46 -7.81
CA ALA A 31 -5.65 8.70 -6.58
C ALA A 31 -5.25 9.63 -5.43
N GLN A 32 -5.86 9.42 -4.26
CA GLN A 32 -5.46 10.07 -3.01
C GLN A 32 -4.28 9.31 -2.40
N ILE A 33 -3.24 10.03 -1.97
CA ILE A 33 -2.10 9.46 -1.24
C ILE A 33 -2.12 9.97 0.19
N ILE A 34 -2.03 9.05 1.16
CA ILE A 34 -2.04 9.31 2.60
C ILE A 34 -0.83 8.62 3.22
N VAL A 35 0.08 9.40 3.79
CA VAL A 35 1.18 8.89 4.61
C VAL A 35 0.78 8.99 6.08
N ALA A 36 0.55 7.85 6.71
CA ALA A 36 0.22 7.76 8.13
C ALA A 36 1.49 7.52 8.95
N ASP A 37 1.97 8.56 9.60
CA ASP A 37 3.24 8.56 10.32
C ASP A 37 3.10 8.14 11.78
N GLY A 38 3.96 7.23 12.21
CA GLY A 38 4.04 6.71 13.57
C GLY A 38 4.98 7.48 14.51
N GLY A 39 5.35 8.72 14.17
CA GLY A 39 6.28 9.56 14.93
C GLY A 39 7.71 9.51 14.41
N SER A 40 7.89 9.73 13.10
CA SER A 40 9.21 9.81 12.45
C SER A 40 10.03 11.00 12.94
N THR A 41 11.33 10.78 13.03
CA THR A 41 12.32 11.78 13.46
C THR A 41 13.44 12.01 12.44
N ASP A 42 13.37 11.32 11.29
CA ASP A 42 14.40 11.29 10.24
C ASP A 42 14.18 12.35 9.13
N GLY A 43 13.20 13.23 9.29
CA GLY A 43 12.86 14.23 8.28
C GLY A 43 11.94 13.75 7.16
N SER A 44 11.38 12.54 7.25
CA SER A 44 10.45 11.98 6.25
C SER A 44 9.35 12.95 5.82
N ARG A 45 8.78 13.71 6.76
CA ARG A 45 7.71 14.67 6.50
C ARG A 45 8.12 15.77 5.52
N ALA A 46 9.36 16.24 5.60
CA ALA A 46 9.86 17.33 4.75
C ALA A 46 10.04 16.94 3.28
N LEU A 47 9.99 15.64 2.98
CA LEU A 47 10.15 15.07 1.64
C LEU A 47 8.83 14.95 0.86
N LEU A 48 7.69 15.21 1.51
CA LEU A 48 6.39 15.00 0.87
C LEU A 48 6.00 16.17 -0.05
N PRO A 49 5.47 15.87 -1.25
CA PRO A 49 4.77 16.84 -2.08
C PRO A 49 3.54 17.41 -1.35
N ALA A 50 3.16 18.66 -1.70
CA ALA A 50 2.07 19.37 -1.04
C ALA A 50 0.68 18.74 -1.21
N ASP A 51 0.51 17.90 -2.21
CA ASP A 51 -0.70 17.18 -2.56
C ASP A 51 -0.79 15.77 -1.95
N VAL A 52 0.21 15.38 -1.13
CA VAL A 52 0.20 14.15 -0.33
C VAL A 52 -0.24 14.50 1.09
N LEU A 53 -1.26 13.81 1.58
CA LEU A 53 -1.76 13.99 2.94
C LEU A 53 -0.81 13.35 3.95
N TRP A 54 -0.20 14.16 4.83
CA TRP A 54 0.48 13.64 6.02
C TRP A 54 -0.49 13.57 7.20
N LEU A 55 -0.50 12.43 7.87
CA LEU A 55 -1.33 12.18 9.04
C LEU A 55 -0.48 11.66 10.20
N ASP A 56 -0.48 12.37 11.32
CA ASP A 56 0.14 11.87 12.55
C ASP A 56 -0.76 10.78 13.15
N ALA A 57 -0.23 9.59 13.37
CA ALA A 57 -0.96 8.42 13.82
C ALA A 57 -0.25 7.74 15.01
N PRO A 58 -0.97 7.02 15.87
CA PRO A 58 -0.34 6.22 16.91
C PRO A 58 0.62 5.20 16.30
N ARG A 59 1.80 5.04 16.91
CA ARG A 59 2.82 4.08 16.46
C ARG A 59 2.26 2.66 16.43
N GLY A 60 2.50 1.99 15.32
CA GLY A 60 2.09 0.61 15.06
C GLY A 60 1.40 0.50 13.71
N ARG A 61 1.91 -0.41 12.86
CA ARG A 61 1.51 -0.55 11.45
C ARG A 61 -0.02 -0.61 11.26
N ALA A 62 -0.70 -1.47 12.02
CA ALA A 62 -2.15 -1.58 11.94
C ALA A 62 -2.88 -0.29 12.36
N ARG A 63 -2.37 0.40 13.41
CA ARG A 63 -2.95 1.67 13.87
C ARG A 63 -2.78 2.77 12.83
N GLN A 64 -1.62 2.85 12.21
CA GLN A 64 -1.33 3.80 11.14
C GLN A 64 -2.22 3.53 9.90
N MET A 65 -2.35 2.26 9.49
CA MET A 65 -3.22 1.86 8.38
C MET A 65 -4.68 2.22 8.67
N ASN A 66 -5.18 1.94 9.86
CA ASN A 66 -6.54 2.29 10.27
C ASN A 66 -6.76 3.81 10.32
N ALA A 67 -5.78 4.57 10.84
CA ALA A 67 -5.85 6.02 10.86
C ALA A 67 -5.90 6.60 9.44
N GLY A 68 -5.07 6.08 8.51
CA GLY A 68 -5.10 6.46 7.11
C GLY A 68 -6.41 6.10 6.43
N ALA A 69 -6.95 4.91 6.69
CA ALA A 69 -8.24 4.47 6.16
C ALA A 69 -9.40 5.38 6.58
N ALA A 70 -9.37 5.89 7.83
CA ALA A 70 -10.38 6.83 8.33
C ALA A 70 -10.38 8.18 7.59
N GLN A 71 -9.26 8.58 6.98
CA GLN A 71 -9.12 9.82 6.18
C GLN A 71 -9.29 9.58 4.67
N ALA A 72 -9.49 8.32 4.28
CA ALA A 72 -9.62 7.96 2.89
C ALA A 72 -10.97 8.40 2.30
N THR A 73 -10.94 8.97 1.12
CA THR A 73 -12.13 9.41 0.36
C THR A 73 -12.46 8.48 -0.81
N GLY A 74 -11.51 7.66 -1.23
CA GLY A 74 -11.69 6.72 -2.33
C GLY A 74 -12.63 5.56 -1.99
N THR A 75 -13.20 4.96 -3.02
CA THR A 75 -14.06 3.76 -2.91
C THR A 75 -13.26 2.50 -2.66
N VAL A 76 -11.96 2.52 -2.96
CA VAL A 76 -11.01 1.44 -2.70
C VAL A 76 -9.87 1.96 -1.84
N LEU A 77 -9.52 1.20 -0.81
CA LEU A 77 -8.34 1.39 0.02
C LEU A 77 -7.24 0.47 -0.47
N TRP A 78 -6.05 0.99 -0.69
CA TRP A 78 -4.86 0.22 -1.02
C TRP A 78 -3.75 0.51 -0.03
N PHE A 79 -3.30 -0.50 0.69
CA PHE A 79 -2.26 -0.40 1.70
C PHE A 79 -0.90 -0.77 1.10
N VAL A 80 0.03 0.17 1.10
CA VAL A 80 1.36 0.04 0.49
C VAL A 80 2.43 0.39 1.52
N HIS A 81 3.44 -0.46 1.65
CA HIS A 81 4.58 -0.15 2.52
C HIS A 81 5.59 0.74 1.80
N ALA A 82 6.31 1.56 2.56
CA ALA A 82 7.23 2.55 2.01
C ALA A 82 8.39 1.94 1.17
N ASP A 83 8.76 0.70 1.47
CA ASP A 83 9.81 -0.07 0.77
C ASP A 83 9.27 -0.98 -0.37
N THR A 84 8.00 -0.83 -0.73
CA THR A 84 7.36 -1.64 -1.78
C THR A 84 7.66 -1.09 -3.16
N ARG A 85 7.93 -1.98 -4.13
CA ARG A 85 7.96 -1.69 -5.57
C ARG A 85 6.61 -2.02 -6.18
N LEU A 86 6.08 -1.09 -6.95
CA LEU A 86 4.74 -1.22 -7.49
C LEU A 86 4.74 -1.86 -8.89
N PRO A 87 3.74 -2.70 -9.21
CA PRO A 87 3.55 -3.16 -10.57
C PRO A 87 3.10 -1.99 -11.47
N ALA A 88 3.50 -2.04 -12.72
CA ALA A 88 2.98 -1.10 -13.72
C ALA A 88 1.45 -1.17 -13.79
N ALA A 89 0.80 -0.01 -13.90
CA ALA A 89 -0.67 0.10 -13.98
C ALA A 89 -1.41 -0.60 -12.81
N ALA A 90 -0.89 -0.49 -11.58
CA ALA A 90 -1.46 -1.12 -10.39
C ALA A 90 -2.93 -0.76 -10.17
N ASP A 91 -3.33 0.48 -10.46
CA ASP A 91 -4.71 0.94 -10.40
C ASP A 91 -5.64 0.16 -11.33
N GLN A 92 -5.21 -0.11 -12.57
CA GLN A 92 -5.99 -0.88 -13.54
C GLN A 92 -6.09 -2.36 -13.12
N LEU A 93 -5.03 -2.91 -12.54
CA LEU A 93 -5.04 -4.27 -12.00
C LEU A 93 -6.00 -4.39 -10.81
N ILE A 94 -6.03 -3.41 -9.91
CA ILE A 94 -6.98 -3.34 -8.79
C ILE A 94 -8.41 -3.24 -9.32
N GLU A 95 -8.65 -2.35 -10.27
CA GLU A 95 -9.97 -2.15 -10.88
C GLU A 95 -10.47 -3.43 -11.55
N ALA A 96 -9.63 -4.12 -12.32
CA ALA A 96 -9.97 -5.39 -12.95
C ALA A 96 -10.24 -6.49 -11.93
N ALA A 97 -9.48 -6.55 -10.83
CA ALA A 97 -9.67 -7.55 -9.77
C ALA A 97 -10.96 -7.34 -8.97
N LEU A 98 -11.44 -6.11 -8.85
CA LEU A 98 -12.67 -5.76 -8.12
C LEU A 98 -13.88 -5.53 -9.06
N ALA A 99 -13.74 -5.76 -10.35
CA ALA A 99 -14.84 -5.64 -11.30
C ALA A 99 -15.91 -6.73 -11.12
N ASP A 100 -15.53 -7.87 -10.55
CA ASP A 100 -16.44 -8.93 -10.17
C ASP A 100 -17.03 -8.65 -8.77
N GLU A 101 -18.35 -8.53 -8.67
CA GLU A 101 -19.07 -8.28 -7.42
C GLU A 101 -18.83 -9.35 -6.33
N GLN A 102 -18.29 -10.51 -6.69
CA GLN A 102 -17.93 -11.57 -5.75
C GLN A 102 -16.65 -11.26 -4.98
N HIS A 103 -15.81 -10.35 -5.49
CA HIS A 103 -14.53 -10.00 -4.89
C HIS A 103 -14.59 -8.60 -4.28
N CYS A 104 -14.45 -8.50 -2.97
CA CYS A 104 -14.42 -7.22 -2.26
C CYS A 104 -13.00 -6.80 -1.81
N TRP A 105 -12.00 -7.65 -1.96
CA TRP A 105 -10.61 -7.41 -1.63
C TRP A 105 -9.66 -8.24 -2.48
N GLY A 106 -8.40 -7.85 -2.50
CA GLY A 106 -7.36 -8.60 -3.15
C GLY A 106 -5.97 -8.19 -2.65
N ARG A 107 -4.96 -8.78 -3.23
CA ARG A 107 -3.56 -8.48 -2.94
C ARG A 107 -2.69 -8.71 -4.16
N PHE A 108 -1.52 -8.10 -4.16
CA PHE A 108 -0.48 -8.42 -5.14
C PHE A 108 0.36 -9.63 -4.68
N ASP A 109 0.88 -10.38 -5.63
CA ASP A 109 1.87 -11.41 -5.33
C ASP A 109 3.19 -10.75 -4.91
N LEU A 110 3.77 -11.24 -3.81
CA LEU A 110 5.04 -10.76 -3.30
C LEU A 110 6.19 -11.19 -4.22
N ARG A 111 7.05 -10.24 -4.57
CA ARG A 111 8.33 -10.48 -5.20
C ARG A 111 9.41 -9.89 -4.30
N ILE A 112 10.32 -10.71 -3.82
CA ILE A 112 11.44 -10.27 -2.98
C ILE A 112 12.66 -10.09 -3.88
N ASP A 113 13.14 -8.86 -3.99
CA ASP A 113 14.36 -8.56 -4.72
C ASP A 113 15.59 -8.94 -3.89
N GLY A 114 16.57 -9.57 -4.54
CA GLY A 114 17.80 -9.98 -3.91
C GLY A 114 18.53 -11.07 -4.69
N ARG A 115 19.85 -11.16 -4.48
CA ARG A 115 20.71 -12.14 -5.18
C ARG A 115 20.50 -13.60 -4.76
N PRO A 116 20.25 -13.96 -3.49
CA PRO A 116 20.08 -15.36 -3.13
C PRO A 116 18.81 -15.95 -3.78
N TRP A 117 18.98 -17.06 -4.52
CA TRP A 117 17.88 -17.83 -5.11
C TRP A 117 16.82 -18.24 -4.07
N LEU A 118 17.23 -18.36 -2.80
CA LEU A 118 16.37 -18.70 -1.67
C LEU A 118 15.23 -17.68 -1.47
N LEU A 119 15.47 -16.39 -1.74
CA LEU A 119 14.44 -15.34 -1.64
C LEU A 119 13.29 -15.57 -2.63
N LYS A 120 13.61 -16.10 -3.83
CA LYS A 120 12.59 -16.47 -4.82
C LYS A 120 11.73 -17.65 -4.34
N VAL A 121 12.33 -18.61 -3.63
CA VAL A 121 11.63 -19.75 -3.04
C VAL A 121 10.73 -19.26 -1.90
N VAL A 122 11.24 -18.41 -1.02
CA VAL A 122 10.46 -17.83 0.09
C VAL A 122 9.27 -17.04 -0.44
N ALA A 123 9.46 -16.18 -1.44
CA ALA A 123 8.37 -15.42 -2.06
C ALA A 123 7.29 -16.36 -2.66
N ARG A 124 7.70 -17.44 -3.35
CA ARG A 124 6.77 -18.44 -3.90
C ARG A 124 5.97 -19.14 -2.81
N LEU A 125 6.62 -19.52 -1.70
CA LEU A 125 5.96 -20.20 -0.57
C LEU A 125 4.96 -19.26 0.12
N ILE A 126 5.31 -17.98 0.31
CA ILE A 126 4.41 -16.98 0.88
C ILE A 126 3.18 -16.80 -0.03
N ASN A 127 3.38 -16.63 -1.34
CA ASN A 127 2.30 -16.48 -2.30
C ASN A 127 1.40 -17.71 -2.36
N TRP A 128 1.99 -18.92 -2.37
CA TRP A 128 1.26 -20.19 -2.38
C TRP A 128 0.43 -20.36 -1.10
N ARG A 129 1.03 -20.13 0.08
CA ARG A 129 0.31 -20.16 1.35
C ARG A 129 -0.87 -19.20 1.33
N SER A 130 -0.63 -17.95 0.90
CA SER A 130 -1.65 -16.91 0.85
C SER A 130 -2.81 -17.27 -0.08
N ARG A 131 -2.54 -17.94 -1.20
CA ARG A 131 -3.60 -18.44 -2.12
C ARG A 131 -4.43 -19.55 -1.51
N LEU A 132 -3.81 -20.45 -0.73
CA LEU A 132 -4.49 -21.57 -0.10
C LEU A 132 -5.30 -21.19 1.14
N THR A 133 -4.76 -20.23 1.94
CA THR A 133 -5.35 -19.89 3.25
C THR A 133 -6.16 -18.61 3.22
N SER A 134 -6.14 -17.86 2.11
CA SER A 134 -6.70 -16.50 2.00
C SER A 134 -6.13 -15.52 3.04
N ILE A 135 -4.97 -15.84 3.63
CA ILE A 135 -4.27 -14.97 4.58
C ILE A 135 -3.23 -14.17 3.82
N ALA A 136 -3.40 -12.84 3.76
CA ALA A 136 -2.42 -11.91 3.20
C ALA A 136 -1.47 -11.41 4.29
N THR A 137 -0.21 -11.17 3.92
CA THR A 137 0.75 -10.43 4.75
C THR A 137 0.77 -8.96 4.31
N GLY A 138 1.10 -8.04 5.23
CA GLY A 138 1.09 -6.60 4.95
C GLY A 138 1.94 -6.18 3.74
N ASP A 139 3.02 -6.92 3.46
CA ASP A 139 3.96 -6.66 2.35
C ASP A 139 3.36 -6.95 0.96
N GLN A 140 2.17 -7.53 0.88
CA GLN A 140 1.52 -7.93 -0.38
C GLN A 140 0.66 -6.85 -1.02
N GLY A 141 0.69 -5.60 -0.51
CA GLY A 141 -0.10 -4.51 -1.07
C GLY A 141 -1.59 -4.83 -1.12
N ILE A 142 -2.20 -5.04 0.05
CA ILE A 142 -3.61 -5.40 0.18
C ILE A 142 -4.48 -4.24 -0.28
N PHE A 143 -5.50 -4.54 -1.10
CA PHE A 143 -6.54 -3.59 -1.47
C PHE A 143 -7.92 -4.15 -1.15
N VAL A 144 -8.85 -3.26 -0.79
CA VAL A 144 -10.19 -3.65 -0.34
C VAL A 144 -11.21 -2.54 -0.67
N LEU A 145 -12.44 -2.91 -0.96
CA LEU A 145 -13.54 -1.94 -1.05
C LEU A 145 -13.71 -1.27 0.32
N ARG A 146 -13.72 0.08 0.35
CA ARG A 146 -13.85 0.84 1.60
C ARG A 146 -15.10 0.45 2.40
N SER A 147 -16.21 0.14 1.73
CA SER A 147 -17.45 -0.30 2.35
C SER A 147 -17.37 -1.66 3.06
N ARG A 148 -16.26 -2.38 2.92
CA ARG A 148 -16.00 -3.69 3.54
C ARG A 148 -14.83 -3.69 4.51
N PHE A 149 -14.23 -2.52 4.73
CA PHE A 149 -13.07 -2.37 5.60
C PHE A 149 -13.45 -2.08 7.06
N GLU A 150 -14.71 -1.87 7.39
CA GLU A 150 -15.23 -1.57 8.73
C GLU A 150 -15.03 -2.71 9.74
#